data_33fa098127c748cdadcd8983eaf7bb9a
#
_entry.id   33fa098127c748cdadcd8983eaf7bb9a
#
_cell.length_a   1.000
_cell.length_b   1.000
_cell.length_c   1.000
_cell.angle_alpha   90.00
_cell.angle_beta   90.00
_cell.angle_gamma   90.00
#
_symmetry.space_group_name_H-M   'P 1'
#
loop_
_entity.id
_entity.type
_entity.pdbx_description
1 polymer ?
#
loop_
_entity_poly.entity_id
_entity_poly.type
_entity_poly.pdbx_seq_one_letter_code
_entity_poly.pdbx_strand_id
1 'polypeptide(L)'
;MIQVILGEKGSGKTKRLIDMTNAAVDAEHGNGTIIFIDDDKRYMYDLRHQIRFVDAGNYPAARKCSSDAFLAFISGILAADFDVTMICIDAFKKLVVTPIEELRGFFDSLEQLSVEHNCRFVLSIASPENEVPDFIKQYMA
;
A
#
# COMPACT_ATOMS: atom_id res chain seq x y z
N MET A 1 -7.08 -8.14 5.34
CA MET A 1 -6.40 -8.87 4.24
C MET A 1 -5.25 -8.06 3.67
N ILE A 2 -4.11 -8.69 3.48
CA ILE A 2 -2.93 -8.07 2.87
C ILE A 2 -2.61 -8.81 1.58
N GLN A 3 -2.31 -8.07 0.51
CA GLN A 3 -1.83 -8.62 -0.76
C GLN A 3 -0.58 -7.87 -1.18
N VAL A 4 0.40 -8.60 -1.72
CA VAL A 4 1.65 -8.02 -2.20
C VAL A 4 1.83 -8.38 -3.68
N ILE A 5 2.07 -7.37 -4.51
CA ILE A 5 2.39 -7.53 -5.92
C ILE A 5 3.91 -7.40 -6.05
N LEU A 6 4.56 -8.51 -6.42
CA LEU A 6 6.00 -8.56 -6.61
C LEU A 6 6.35 -8.48 -8.09
N GLY A 7 7.52 -7.96 -8.38
CA GLY A 7 8.06 -7.91 -9.71
C GLY A 7 9.22 -6.94 -9.78
N GLU A 8 10.08 -7.12 -10.77
CA GLU A 8 11.17 -6.20 -11.00
C GLU A 8 10.66 -4.90 -11.62
N LYS A 9 11.47 -3.86 -11.60
CA LYS A 9 11.13 -2.58 -12.23
C LYS A 9 10.74 -2.80 -13.69
N GLY A 10 9.61 -2.19 -14.09
CA GLY A 10 9.11 -2.32 -15.46
C GLY A 10 8.26 -3.56 -15.72
N SER A 11 7.91 -4.34 -14.69
CA SER A 11 7.11 -5.55 -14.83
C SER A 11 5.59 -5.31 -14.86
N GLY A 12 5.14 -4.05 -14.79
CA GLY A 12 3.71 -3.73 -14.83
C GLY A 12 3.01 -3.74 -13.47
N LYS A 13 3.76 -3.69 -12.37
CA LYS A 13 3.18 -3.69 -11.02
C LYS A 13 2.25 -2.51 -10.78
N THR A 14 2.67 -1.32 -11.17
CA THR A 14 1.88 -0.10 -10.95
C THR A 14 0.56 -0.18 -11.69
N LYS A 15 0.58 -0.60 -12.95
CA LYS A 15 -0.65 -0.75 -13.75
C LYS A 15 -1.59 -1.76 -13.10
N ARG A 16 -1.05 -2.89 -12.64
CA ARG A 16 -1.84 -3.92 -11.97
C ARG A 16 -2.49 -3.38 -10.69
N LEU A 17 -1.72 -2.62 -9.90
CA LEU A 17 -2.23 -2.03 -8.66
C LEU A 17 -3.33 -1.00 -8.96
N ILE A 18 -3.14 -0.16 -9.98
CA ILE A 18 -4.14 0.82 -10.41
C ILE A 18 -5.43 0.10 -10.84
N ASP A 19 -5.30 -0.95 -11.65
CA ASP A 19 -6.46 -1.72 -12.13
C ASP A 19 -7.22 -2.34 -10.96
N MET A 20 -6.51 -2.93 -9.99
CA MET A 20 -7.12 -3.49 -8.79
C MET A 20 -7.85 -2.44 -7.96
N THR A 21 -7.25 -1.26 -7.82
CA THR A 21 -7.82 -0.16 -7.04
C THR A 21 -9.10 0.37 -7.70
N ASN A 22 -9.04 0.57 -9.01
CA ASN A 22 -10.21 1.03 -9.76
C ASN A 22 -11.34 0.00 -9.73
N ALA A 23 -11.00 -1.28 -9.86
CA ALA A 23 -11.98 -2.37 -9.77
C ALA A 23 -12.67 -2.41 -8.40
N ALA A 24 -11.94 -2.11 -7.33
CA ALA A 24 -12.49 -2.07 -5.98
C ALA A 24 -13.54 -0.95 -5.84
N VAL A 25 -13.31 0.21 -6.46
CA VAL A 25 -14.31 1.29 -6.48
C VAL A 25 -15.61 0.81 -7.11
N ASP A 26 -15.50 0.16 -8.27
CA ASP A 26 -16.67 -0.32 -9.00
C ASP A 26 -17.41 -1.42 -8.23
N ALA A 27 -16.67 -2.34 -7.58
CA ALA A 27 -17.26 -3.47 -6.84
C ALA A 27 -17.94 -3.04 -5.55
N GLU A 28 -17.41 -2.04 -4.86
CA GLU A 28 -17.93 -1.59 -3.57
C GLU A 28 -19.04 -0.54 -3.71
N HIS A 29 -19.37 -0.14 -4.93
CA HIS A 29 -20.42 0.84 -5.20
C HIS A 29 -20.30 2.13 -4.40
N GLY A 30 -19.06 2.56 -4.15
CA GLY A 30 -18.79 3.79 -3.40
C GLY A 30 -18.88 3.63 -1.88
N ASN A 31 -19.01 2.42 -1.36
CA ASN A 31 -18.99 2.19 0.08
C ASN A 31 -17.57 2.28 0.60
N GLY A 32 -17.32 3.24 1.48
CA GLY A 32 -16.04 3.43 2.12
C GLY A 32 -15.05 4.21 1.28
N THR A 33 -13.95 4.58 1.93
CA THR A 33 -12.88 5.37 1.34
C THR A 33 -11.76 4.45 0.88
N ILE A 34 -11.32 4.63 -0.34
CA ILE A 34 -10.17 3.91 -0.89
C ILE A 34 -9.03 4.91 -1.06
N ILE A 35 -7.86 4.56 -0.53
CA ILE A 35 -6.69 5.42 -0.53
C ILE A 35 -5.59 4.78 -1.36
N PHE A 36 -4.93 5.58 -2.19
CA PHE A 36 -3.79 5.16 -2.99
C PHE A 36 -2.60 6.04 -2.64
N ILE A 37 -1.54 5.44 -2.10
CA ILE A 37 -0.33 6.14 -1.68
C ILE A 37 0.78 5.84 -2.69
N ASP A 38 1.44 6.89 -3.17
CA ASP A 38 2.56 6.75 -4.11
C ASP A 38 3.68 7.72 -3.73
N ASP A 39 4.85 7.54 -4.32
CA ASP A 39 6.02 8.39 -4.07
C ASP A 39 5.97 9.71 -4.85
N ASP A 40 5.14 9.79 -5.86
CA ASP A 40 4.87 11.02 -6.61
C ASP A 40 3.46 10.94 -7.22
N LYS A 41 3.04 12.00 -7.92
CA LYS A 41 1.69 12.08 -8.47
C LYS A 41 1.58 11.71 -9.95
N ARG A 42 2.57 10.97 -10.47
CA ARG A 42 2.65 10.59 -11.87
C ARG A 42 1.39 9.88 -12.38
N TYR A 43 0.82 8.99 -11.56
CA TYR A 43 -0.30 8.15 -11.94
C TYR A 43 -1.65 8.60 -11.37
N MET A 44 -1.70 9.79 -10.76
CA MET A 44 -2.90 10.27 -10.08
C MET A 44 -4.14 10.27 -10.98
N TYR A 45 -3.98 10.65 -12.24
CA TYR A 45 -5.11 10.77 -13.17
C TYR A 45 -5.56 9.43 -13.77
N ASP A 46 -4.82 8.35 -13.55
CA ASP A 46 -5.21 7.00 -13.97
C ASP A 46 -6.19 6.35 -13.00
N LEU A 47 -6.39 6.96 -11.85
CA LEU A 47 -7.30 6.48 -10.81
C LEU A 47 -8.68 7.13 -10.93
N ARG A 48 -9.73 6.37 -10.54
CA ARG A 48 -11.07 6.93 -10.41
C ARG A 48 -11.04 8.12 -9.44
N HIS A 49 -11.84 9.15 -9.71
CA HIS A 49 -11.83 10.37 -8.89
C HIS A 49 -12.31 10.14 -7.43
N GLN A 50 -13.02 9.06 -7.18
CA GLN A 50 -13.45 8.68 -5.83
C GLN A 50 -12.30 8.22 -4.94
N ILE A 51 -11.18 7.78 -5.55
CA ILE A 51 -10.02 7.32 -4.82
C ILE A 51 -9.28 8.52 -4.25
N ARG A 52 -8.98 8.51 -2.94
CA ARG A 52 -8.14 9.52 -2.33
C ARG A 52 -6.69 9.24 -2.65
N PHE A 53 -6.09 10.08 -3.46
CA PHE A 53 -4.66 9.96 -3.79
C PHE A 53 -3.82 10.68 -2.74
N VAL A 54 -2.75 10.02 -2.27
CA VAL A 54 -1.80 10.59 -1.32
C VAL A 54 -0.41 10.56 -1.96
N ASP A 55 0.14 11.73 -2.23
CA ASP A 55 1.52 11.88 -2.67
C ASP A 55 2.42 11.93 -1.43
N ALA A 56 3.06 10.81 -1.10
CA ALA A 56 3.91 10.70 0.08
C ALA A 56 5.10 11.67 0.04
N GLY A 57 5.50 12.11 -1.15
CA GLY A 57 6.56 13.11 -1.31
C GLY A 57 6.24 14.45 -0.67
N ASN A 58 4.94 14.75 -0.46
CA ASN A 58 4.52 15.99 0.20
C ASN A 58 4.55 15.90 1.74
N TYR A 59 4.80 14.73 2.30
CA TYR A 59 4.77 14.50 3.74
C TYR A 59 6.14 14.01 4.20
N PRO A 60 6.97 14.86 4.79
CA PRO A 60 8.36 14.50 5.10
C PRO A 60 8.54 13.21 5.90
N ALA A 61 7.62 12.93 6.82
CA ALA A 61 7.70 11.72 7.64
C ALA A 61 7.34 10.43 6.89
N ALA A 62 6.71 10.54 5.72
CA ALA A 62 6.23 9.39 4.94
C ALA A 62 7.10 9.08 3.72
N ARG A 63 8.06 9.95 3.39
CA ARG A 63 8.97 9.71 2.28
C ARG A 63 10.31 9.22 2.80
N LYS A 64 10.82 8.11 2.22
CA LYS A 64 12.11 7.52 2.61
C LYS A 64 12.23 7.36 4.12
N CYS A 65 11.18 6.82 4.73
CA CYS A 65 11.08 6.66 6.17
C CYS A 65 11.34 5.23 6.61
N SER A 66 11.45 5.03 7.93
CA SER A 66 11.49 3.69 8.50
C SER A 66 10.12 3.02 8.41
N SER A 67 10.09 1.70 8.55
CA SER A 67 8.83 0.96 8.59
C SER A 67 7.95 1.41 9.75
N ASP A 68 8.54 1.74 10.91
CA ASP A 68 7.78 2.23 12.06
C ASP A 68 7.14 3.59 11.78
N ALA A 69 7.87 4.50 11.14
CA ALA A 69 7.32 5.81 10.78
C ALA A 69 6.19 5.66 9.75
N PHE A 70 6.35 4.77 8.78
CA PHE A 70 5.31 4.54 7.78
C PHE A 70 4.07 3.91 8.40
N LEU A 71 4.26 2.97 9.34
CA LEU A 71 3.16 2.37 10.09
C LEU A 71 2.38 3.41 10.88
N ALA A 72 3.09 4.38 11.49
CA ALA A 72 2.45 5.49 12.19
C ALA A 72 1.63 6.37 11.23
N PHE A 73 2.13 6.59 10.03
CA PHE A 73 1.42 7.34 8.98
C PHE A 73 0.11 6.64 8.61
N ILE A 74 0.16 5.34 8.35
CA ILE A 74 -1.04 4.52 8.06
C ILE A 74 -2.01 4.56 9.24
N SER A 75 -1.50 4.40 10.45
CA SER A 75 -2.34 4.43 11.65
C SER A 75 -3.06 5.75 11.81
N GLY A 76 -2.39 6.86 11.48
CA GLY A 76 -3.00 8.19 11.50
C GLY A 76 -4.15 8.32 10.50
N ILE A 77 -3.99 7.75 9.31
CA ILE A 77 -5.04 7.74 8.30
C ILE A 77 -6.27 6.98 8.83
N LEU A 78 -6.06 5.80 9.39
CA LEU A 78 -7.14 4.98 9.92
C LEU A 78 -7.81 5.61 11.14
N ALA A 79 -7.04 6.32 11.96
CA ALA A 79 -7.57 7.03 13.13
C ALA A 79 -8.45 8.21 12.72
N ALA A 80 -8.14 8.85 11.60
CA ALA A 80 -8.86 10.03 11.13
C ALA A 80 -10.12 9.71 10.34
N ASP A 81 -10.22 8.51 9.75
CA ASP A 81 -11.34 8.15 8.89
C ASP A 81 -11.71 6.68 9.09
N PHE A 82 -12.87 6.45 9.74
CA PHE A 82 -13.37 5.11 10.00
C PHE A 82 -13.91 4.41 8.75
N ASP A 83 -14.12 5.16 7.68
CA ASP A 83 -14.69 4.61 6.44
C ASP A 83 -13.65 4.06 5.49
N VAL A 84 -12.37 4.09 5.83
CA VAL A 84 -11.30 3.56 4.99
C VAL A 84 -11.42 2.04 4.89
N THR A 85 -11.64 1.53 3.68
CA THR A 85 -11.83 0.11 3.42
C THR A 85 -10.66 -0.52 2.68
N MET A 86 -9.84 0.29 2.01
CA MET A 86 -8.69 -0.20 1.25
C MET A 86 -7.60 0.86 1.20
N ILE A 87 -6.38 0.44 1.42
CA ILE A 87 -5.19 1.28 1.24
C ILE A 87 -4.24 0.56 0.29
N CYS A 88 -3.95 1.19 -0.84
CA CYS A 88 -3.00 0.70 -1.81
C CYS A 88 -1.71 1.51 -1.72
N ILE A 89 -0.57 0.85 -1.74
CA ILE A 89 0.74 1.49 -1.58
C ILE A 89 1.61 1.08 -2.75
N ASP A 90 1.87 2.03 -3.65
CA ASP A 90 2.76 1.80 -4.78
C ASP A 90 4.19 2.16 -4.42
N ALA A 91 5.13 1.52 -5.08
CA ALA A 91 6.57 1.79 -4.89
C ALA A 91 7.00 1.72 -3.42
N PHE A 92 6.56 0.70 -2.71
CA PHE A 92 6.77 0.57 -1.26
C PHE A 92 8.24 0.73 -0.86
N LYS A 93 9.17 0.13 -1.61
CA LYS A 93 10.59 0.22 -1.27
C LYS A 93 11.20 1.60 -1.50
N LYS A 94 10.54 2.47 -2.27
CA LYS A 94 10.95 3.87 -2.40
C LYS A 94 10.47 4.70 -1.21
N LEU A 95 9.38 4.31 -0.58
CA LEU A 95 8.81 5.00 0.56
C LEU A 95 9.42 4.54 1.88
N VAL A 96 9.62 3.23 2.03
CA VAL A 96 10.13 2.62 3.26
C VAL A 96 11.53 2.09 2.98
N VAL A 97 12.50 2.63 3.69
CA VAL A 97 13.94 2.30 3.48
C VAL A 97 14.44 1.17 4.37
N THR A 98 13.63 0.70 5.32
CA THR A 98 13.96 -0.47 6.15
C THR A 98 14.23 -1.68 5.23
N PRO A 99 15.34 -2.41 5.44
CA PRO A 99 15.62 -3.61 4.63
C PRO A 99 14.46 -4.59 4.64
N ILE A 100 14.21 -5.23 3.51
CA ILE A 100 13.05 -6.10 3.33
C ILE A 100 13.03 -7.28 4.32
N GLU A 101 14.19 -7.80 4.69
CA GLU A 101 14.32 -8.91 5.64
C GLU A 101 13.98 -8.51 7.08
N GLU A 102 13.87 -7.20 7.35
CA GLU A 102 13.54 -6.68 8.69
C GLU A 102 12.08 -6.22 8.81
N LEU A 103 11.24 -6.56 7.83
CA LEU A 103 9.86 -6.08 7.78
C LEU A 103 8.82 -7.01 8.43
N ARG A 104 9.26 -8.08 9.10
CA ARG A 104 8.31 -9.02 9.74
C ARG A 104 7.37 -8.32 10.71
N GLY A 105 7.92 -7.51 11.60
CA GLY A 105 7.10 -6.75 12.58
C GLY A 105 6.15 -5.77 11.92
N PHE A 106 6.58 -5.13 10.83
CA PHE A 106 5.73 -4.23 10.06
C PHE A 106 4.52 -4.98 9.50
N PHE A 107 4.75 -6.14 8.86
CA PHE A 107 3.66 -6.92 8.27
C PHE A 107 2.74 -7.52 9.34
N ASP A 108 3.28 -7.93 10.50
CA ASP A 108 2.46 -8.39 11.60
C ASP A 108 1.52 -7.28 12.11
N SER A 109 2.05 -6.06 12.26
CA SER A 109 1.24 -4.91 12.67
C SER A 109 0.23 -4.52 11.60
N LEU A 110 0.61 -4.60 10.33
CA LEU A 110 -0.28 -4.31 9.22
C LEU A 110 -1.46 -5.30 9.18
N GLU A 111 -1.18 -6.57 9.43
CA GLU A 111 -2.21 -7.60 9.53
C GLU A 111 -3.20 -7.30 10.66
N GLN A 112 -2.68 -6.91 11.82
CA GLN A 112 -3.51 -6.52 12.95
C GLN A 112 -4.42 -5.33 12.60
N LEU A 113 -3.87 -4.30 11.97
CA LEU A 113 -4.65 -3.14 11.53
C LEU A 113 -5.72 -3.54 10.52
N SER A 114 -5.38 -4.44 9.59
CA SER A 114 -6.33 -4.94 8.58
C SER A 114 -7.54 -5.60 9.25
N VAL A 115 -7.30 -6.45 10.24
CA VAL A 115 -8.38 -7.15 10.96
C VAL A 115 -9.20 -6.17 11.80
N GLU A 116 -8.55 -5.33 12.59
CA GLU A 116 -9.22 -4.43 13.53
C GLU A 116 -10.07 -3.36 12.83
N HIS A 117 -9.60 -2.89 11.67
CA HIS A 117 -10.29 -1.81 10.93
C HIS A 117 -11.06 -2.31 9.71
N ASN A 118 -11.06 -3.62 9.47
CA ASN A 118 -11.68 -4.21 8.29
C ASN A 118 -11.20 -3.48 7.01
N CYS A 119 -9.89 -3.31 6.91
CA CYS A 119 -9.24 -2.58 5.83
C CYS A 119 -8.30 -3.50 5.06
N ARG A 120 -8.42 -3.49 3.74
CA ARG A 120 -7.57 -4.26 2.84
C ARG A 120 -6.34 -3.45 2.49
N PHE A 121 -5.16 -4.09 2.56
CA PHE A 121 -3.90 -3.47 2.14
C PHE A 121 -3.34 -4.17 0.91
N VAL A 122 -2.95 -3.40 -0.09
CA VAL A 122 -2.29 -3.94 -1.28
C VAL A 122 -1.02 -3.13 -1.54
N LEU A 123 0.12 -3.81 -1.58
CA LEU A 123 1.42 -3.17 -1.73
C LEU A 123 2.10 -3.66 -3.00
N SER A 124 2.77 -2.77 -3.73
CA SER A 124 3.67 -3.17 -4.80
C SER A 124 5.12 -3.08 -4.30
N ILE A 125 5.87 -4.15 -4.47
CA ILE A 125 7.27 -4.23 -4.02
C ILE A 125 8.15 -4.60 -5.21
N ALA A 126 9.12 -3.74 -5.54
CA ALA A 126 10.07 -3.99 -6.61
C ALA A 126 11.17 -4.92 -6.12
N SER A 127 10.98 -6.23 -6.32
CA SER A 127 11.94 -7.26 -5.93
C SER A 127 11.68 -8.52 -6.74
N PRO A 128 12.73 -9.26 -7.13
CA PRO A 128 12.54 -10.61 -7.66
C PRO A 128 11.92 -11.50 -6.59
N GLU A 129 11.04 -12.41 -7.01
CA GLU A 129 10.33 -13.30 -6.09
C GLU A 129 11.29 -14.14 -5.22
N ASN A 130 12.42 -14.58 -5.80
CA ASN A 130 13.38 -15.42 -5.09
C ASN A 130 14.21 -14.67 -4.03
N GLU A 131 14.13 -13.34 -3.99
CA GLU A 131 14.85 -12.52 -3.01
C GLU A 131 13.94 -12.04 -1.87
N VAL A 132 12.67 -12.40 -1.91
CA VAL A 132 11.68 -11.96 -0.92
C VAL A 132 11.58 -12.99 0.20
N PRO A 133 11.60 -12.56 1.47
CA PRO A 133 11.43 -13.47 2.61
C PRO A 133 10.10 -14.21 2.58
N ASP A 134 10.06 -15.40 3.17
CA ASP A 134 8.85 -16.23 3.19
C ASP A 134 7.68 -15.54 3.87
N PHE A 135 7.94 -14.71 4.88
CA PHE A 135 6.85 -14.01 5.57
C PHE A 135 6.12 -12.99 4.67
N ILE A 136 6.76 -12.56 3.57
CA ILE A 136 6.11 -11.71 2.58
C ILE A 136 5.46 -12.56 1.49
N LYS A 137 6.08 -13.68 1.11
CA LYS A 137 5.54 -14.56 0.06
C LYS A 137 4.13 -15.05 0.36
N GLN A 138 3.78 -15.22 1.62
CA GLN A 138 2.42 -15.65 2.01
C GLN A 138 1.34 -14.66 1.56
N TYR A 139 1.71 -13.41 1.28
CA TYR A 139 0.77 -12.36 0.87
C TYR A 139 0.75 -12.13 -0.65
N MET A 140 1.52 -12.89 -1.42
CA MET A 140 1.58 -12.71 -2.87
C MET A 140 0.21 -12.86 -3.52
N ALA A 141 -0.10 -11.88 -4.36
CA ALA A 141 -1.36 -11.85 -5.10
C ALA A 141 -1.32 -12.75 -6.33
#